data_e069f96e3865c465ebf4370965be552c
#
_entry.id   e069f96e3865c465ebf4370965be552c
#
_cell.length_a   1.000
_cell.length_b   1.000
_cell.length_c   1.000
_cell.angle_alpha   90.00
_cell.angle_beta   90.00
_cell.angle_gamma   90.00
#
_symmetry.space_group_name_H-M   'P 1'
#
loop_
_entity.id
_entity.type
_entity.pdbx_description
1 polymer ?
#
loop_
_entity_poly.entity_id
_entity_poly.type
_entity_poly.pdbx_seq_one_letter_code
_entity_poly.pdbx_strand_id
1 'polypeptide(L)'
;MSSLMKRSILVIGILLGCFPQSVVAQEREMILPVPQSAYSQAVKVKGGSLVFLSGVGPVDEQGALQAPGDYRGQVRATWENMRRVMAKAGGSLDDIVTMTVYTTERRWGEIFTDMRKEVFKTGYPSSAFMEARKLKTPGAMIEIQAIAVLKE
;
A
#
# COMPACT_ATOMS: atom_id res chain seq x y z
N MET A 1 -39.25 47.12 54.16
CA MET A 1 -39.74 45.78 53.73
C MET A 1 -39.20 45.56 52.31
N SER A 2 -38.10 44.77 52.21
CA SER A 2 -37.36 44.55 50.96
C SER A 2 -37.64 43.12 50.43
N SER A 3 -38.26 43.03 49.26
CA SER A 3 -38.56 41.79 48.59
C SER A 3 -37.33 41.34 47.74
N LEU A 4 -36.65 40.30 48.17
CA LEU A 4 -35.58 39.64 47.39
C LEU A 4 -36.21 38.82 46.29
N MET A 5 -36.04 39.24 45.04
CA MET A 5 -36.32 38.45 43.82
C MET A 5 -35.21 37.44 43.60
N LYS A 6 -35.49 36.15 43.82
CA LYS A 6 -34.61 35.04 43.46
C LYS A 6 -34.65 34.82 41.92
N ARG A 7 -33.55 35.14 41.24
CA ARG A 7 -33.36 34.79 39.82
C ARG A 7 -32.88 33.35 39.73
N SER A 8 -33.72 32.46 39.23
CA SER A 8 -33.34 31.09 38.86
C SER A 8 -32.57 31.10 37.54
N ILE A 9 -31.31 30.70 37.56
CA ILE A 9 -30.51 30.50 36.36
C ILE A 9 -30.79 29.09 35.86
N LEU A 10 -31.45 28.97 34.71
CA LEU A 10 -31.67 27.71 34.01
C LEU A 10 -30.39 27.37 33.23
N VAL A 11 -29.62 26.38 33.71
CA VAL A 11 -28.45 25.82 32.99
C VAL A 11 -28.97 24.81 32.01
N ILE A 12 -29.02 25.17 30.73
CA ILE A 12 -29.29 24.23 29.63
C ILE A 12 -27.99 23.46 29.34
N GLY A 13 -27.92 22.23 29.84
CA GLY A 13 -26.84 21.29 29.49
C GLY A 13 -27.00 20.85 28.04
N ILE A 14 -26.08 21.26 27.17
CA ILE A 14 -25.97 20.73 25.83
C ILE A 14 -25.32 19.35 25.94
N LEU A 15 -26.13 18.30 25.85
CA LEU A 15 -25.64 16.92 25.64
C LEU A 15 -25.04 16.84 24.22
N LEU A 16 -23.73 16.95 24.10
CA LEU A 16 -23.03 16.55 22.89
C LEU A 16 -23.21 15.03 22.72
N GLY A 17 -24.17 14.65 21.90
CA GLY A 17 -24.36 13.27 21.49
C GLY A 17 -23.12 12.80 20.71
N CYS A 18 -22.31 11.94 21.33
CA CYS A 18 -21.26 11.20 20.64
C CYS A 18 -21.96 10.16 19.77
N PHE A 19 -22.21 10.50 18.49
CA PHE A 19 -22.68 9.52 17.51
C PHE A 19 -21.52 8.55 17.25
N PRO A 20 -21.70 7.23 17.43
CA PRO A 20 -20.69 6.28 17.03
C PRO A 20 -20.51 6.39 15.52
N GLN A 21 -19.35 6.83 15.07
CA GLN A 21 -18.98 6.71 13.67
C GLN A 21 -18.90 5.22 13.37
N SER A 22 -19.78 4.74 12.50
CA SER A 22 -19.73 3.37 12.00
C SER A 22 -18.44 3.22 11.21
N VAL A 23 -17.43 2.60 11.80
CA VAL A 23 -16.22 2.18 11.09
C VAL A 23 -16.68 1.17 10.05
N VAL A 24 -16.71 1.56 8.79
CA VAL A 24 -16.99 0.63 7.69
C VAL A 24 -15.76 -0.25 7.54
N ALA A 25 -15.89 -1.50 7.96
CA ALA A 25 -14.82 -2.48 7.81
C ALA A 25 -14.41 -2.56 6.33
N GLN A 26 -13.11 -2.48 6.06
CA GLN A 26 -12.58 -2.66 4.73
C GLN A 26 -12.91 -4.08 4.24
N GLU A 27 -13.66 -4.17 3.14
CA GLU A 27 -13.90 -5.42 2.42
C GLU A 27 -12.97 -5.50 1.22
N ARG A 28 -12.29 -6.63 1.06
CA ARG A 28 -11.38 -6.87 -0.05
C ARG A 28 -11.69 -8.20 -0.70
N GLU A 29 -11.93 -8.18 -2.00
CA GLU A 29 -12.26 -9.33 -2.84
C GLU A 29 -11.23 -9.47 -3.97
N MET A 30 -10.54 -10.63 -4.03
CA MET A 30 -9.66 -11.00 -5.12
C MET A 30 -10.49 -11.64 -6.23
N ILE A 31 -10.54 -10.99 -7.40
CA ILE A 31 -11.33 -11.46 -8.54
C ILE A 31 -10.42 -12.26 -9.47
N LEU A 32 -10.83 -13.50 -9.76
CA LEU A 32 -10.11 -14.44 -10.63
C LEU A 32 -8.61 -14.49 -10.29
N PRO A 33 -8.26 -14.96 -9.07
CA PRO A 33 -6.85 -15.10 -8.68
C PRO A 33 -6.14 -16.14 -9.56
N VAL A 34 -4.88 -15.87 -9.88
CA VAL A 34 -3.97 -16.73 -10.67
C VAL A 34 -2.78 -17.10 -9.80
N PRO A 35 -2.93 -18.08 -8.86
CA PRO A 35 -1.92 -18.37 -7.84
C PRO A 35 -0.56 -18.79 -8.41
N GLN A 36 -0.54 -19.52 -9.52
CA GLN A 36 0.69 -19.94 -10.19
C GLN A 36 1.55 -18.76 -10.65
N SER A 37 0.90 -17.64 -11.01
CA SER A 37 1.55 -16.40 -11.44
C SER A 37 1.52 -15.30 -10.36
N ALA A 38 1.02 -15.63 -9.16
CA ALA A 38 0.98 -14.77 -7.98
C ALA A 38 0.34 -13.38 -8.21
N TYR A 39 -0.78 -13.32 -8.94
CA TYR A 39 -1.58 -12.10 -9.10
C TYR A 39 -3.08 -12.43 -9.15
N SER A 40 -3.93 -11.40 -8.99
CA SER A 40 -5.37 -11.45 -9.28
C SER A 40 -5.67 -10.63 -10.53
N GLN A 41 -6.66 -11.03 -11.33
CA GLN A 41 -7.04 -10.26 -12.52
C GLN A 41 -7.63 -8.90 -12.13
N ALA A 42 -8.32 -8.84 -10.99
CA ALA A 42 -8.74 -7.59 -10.37
C ALA A 42 -8.80 -7.74 -8.85
N VAL A 43 -8.79 -6.61 -8.14
CA VAL A 43 -9.07 -6.53 -6.71
C VAL A 43 -10.16 -5.48 -6.52
N LYS A 44 -11.27 -5.86 -5.90
CA LYS A 44 -12.34 -4.95 -5.51
C LYS A 44 -12.19 -4.61 -4.05
N VAL A 45 -12.27 -3.32 -3.73
CA VAL A 45 -12.17 -2.83 -2.36
C VAL A 45 -13.35 -1.91 -2.05
N LYS A 46 -13.87 -2.00 -0.83
CA LYS A 46 -14.87 -1.10 -0.27
C LYS A 46 -14.39 -0.60 1.07
N GLY A 47 -14.42 0.72 1.27
CA GLY A 47 -13.89 1.40 2.46
C GLY A 47 -12.37 1.52 2.46
N GLY A 48 -11.83 2.18 3.48
CA GLY A 48 -10.40 2.40 3.68
C GLY A 48 -9.81 3.61 2.97
N SER A 49 -8.57 3.94 3.33
CA SER A 49 -7.82 5.09 2.81
C SER A 49 -6.82 4.67 1.74
N LEU A 50 -6.83 5.38 0.60
CA LEU A 50 -5.92 5.12 -0.53
C LEU A 50 -4.51 5.65 -0.24
N VAL A 51 -3.50 4.83 -0.54
CA VAL A 51 -2.09 5.22 -0.57
C VAL A 51 -1.53 4.96 -1.97
N PHE A 52 -1.04 6.00 -2.60
CA PHE A 52 -0.42 5.95 -3.93
C PHE A 52 1.10 5.91 -3.76
N LEU A 53 1.71 4.77 -4.03
CA LEU A 53 3.16 4.66 -4.07
C LEU A 53 3.66 5.10 -5.44
N SER A 54 4.66 5.99 -5.46
CA SER A 54 5.41 6.31 -6.68
C SER A 54 6.25 5.10 -7.12
N GLY A 55 7.01 5.24 -8.20
CA GLY A 55 8.01 4.24 -8.57
C GLY A 55 9.04 4.04 -7.45
N VAL A 56 9.05 2.86 -6.85
CA VAL A 56 10.00 2.45 -5.81
C VAL A 56 11.01 1.49 -6.43
N GLY A 57 12.29 1.83 -6.34
CA GLY A 57 13.39 1.05 -6.88
C GLY A 57 14.39 0.58 -5.82
N PRO A 58 15.46 -0.11 -6.24
CA PRO A 58 16.47 -0.69 -5.35
C PRO A 58 17.56 0.34 -5.00
N VAL A 59 17.18 1.43 -4.34
CA VAL A 59 18.10 2.49 -3.90
C VAL A 59 18.07 2.67 -2.40
N ASP A 60 19.17 3.09 -1.82
CA ASP A 60 19.21 3.47 -0.40
C ASP A 60 18.65 4.88 -0.17
N GLU A 61 18.71 5.38 1.06
CA GLU A 61 18.22 6.71 1.44
C GLU A 61 19.01 7.86 0.81
N GLN A 62 20.23 7.59 0.37
CA GLN A 62 21.11 8.53 -0.32
C GLN A 62 20.91 8.45 -1.85
N GLY A 63 20.07 7.55 -2.34
CA GLY A 63 19.78 7.33 -3.75
C GLY A 63 20.81 6.44 -4.47
N ALA A 64 21.72 5.79 -3.73
CA ALA A 64 22.71 4.88 -4.32
C ALA A 64 22.06 3.52 -4.64
N LEU A 65 22.39 2.98 -5.83
CA LEU A 65 21.90 1.69 -6.28
C LEU A 65 22.38 0.55 -5.37
N GLN A 66 21.46 -0.27 -4.92
CA GLN A 66 21.73 -1.48 -4.16
C GLN A 66 21.83 -2.71 -5.09
N ALA A 67 22.67 -3.67 -4.72
CA ALA A 67 22.85 -4.93 -5.45
C ALA A 67 23.08 -4.75 -6.97
N PRO A 68 24.10 -3.98 -7.41
CA PRO A 68 24.38 -3.79 -8.82
C PRO A 68 24.60 -5.13 -9.54
N GLY A 69 23.89 -5.35 -10.67
CA GLY A 69 23.98 -6.57 -11.46
C GLY A 69 23.28 -7.81 -10.89
N ASP A 70 22.76 -7.76 -9.67
CA ASP A 70 21.98 -8.85 -9.04
C ASP A 70 20.49 -8.51 -9.03
N TYR A 71 19.73 -9.08 -9.97
CA TYR A 71 18.28 -8.85 -10.06
C TYR A 71 17.54 -9.28 -8.79
N ARG A 72 17.86 -10.45 -8.20
CA ARG A 72 17.22 -10.90 -6.97
C ARG A 72 17.53 -10.00 -5.78
N GLY A 73 18.76 -9.53 -5.68
CA GLY A 73 19.16 -8.54 -4.69
C GLY A 73 18.40 -7.23 -4.86
N GLN A 74 18.25 -6.75 -6.08
CA GLN A 74 17.48 -5.54 -6.37
C GLN A 74 15.98 -5.70 -6.07
N VAL A 75 15.38 -6.86 -6.37
CA VAL A 75 13.99 -7.14 -5.99
C VAL A 75 13.82 -7.11 -4.47
N ARG A 76 14.73 -7.73 -3.70
CA ARG A 76 14.69 -7.69 -2.22
C ARG A 76 14.81 -6.26 -1.70
N ALA A 77 15.75 -5.47 -2.21
CA ALA A 77 15.92 -4.07 -1.83
C ALA A 77 14.67 -3.23 -2.15
N THR A 78 14.05 -3.46 -3.31
CA THR A 78 12.80 -2.80 -3.70
C THR A 78 11.67 -3.14 -2.74
N TRP A 79 11.45 -4.42 -2.38
CA TRP A 79 10.45 -4.82 -1.39
C TRP A 79 10.70 -4.20 -0.02
N GLU A 80 11.95 -4.12 0.41
CA GLU A 80 12.30 -3.48 1.68
C GLU A 80 11.98 -1.99 1.69
N ASN A 81 12.30 -1.29 0.59
CA ASN A 81 11.93 0.11 0.42
C ASN A 81 10.40 0.30 0.43
N MET A 82 9.64 -0.57 -0.24
CA MET A 82 8.18 -0.54 -0.21
C MET A 82 7.63 -0.80 1.20
N ARG A 83 8.20 -1.76 1.97
CA ARG A 83 7.82 -1.99 3.37
C ARG A 83 8.01 -0.73 4.21
N ARG A 84 9.15 -0.06 4.05
CA ARG A 84 9.45 1.19 4.77
C ARG A 84 8.44 2.29 4.43
N VAL A 85 8.10 2.46 3.16
CA VAL A 85 7.07 3.43 2.73
C VAL A 85 5.71 3.09 3.33
N MET A 86 5.29 1.83 3.21
CA MET A 86 3.99 1.37 3.74
C MET A 86 3.91 1.50 5.26
N ALA A 87 4.98 1.16 5.99
CA ALA A 87 5.03 1.35 7.44
C ALA A 87 4.88 2.82 7.86
N LYS A 88 5.47 3.75 7.10
CA LYS A 88 5.29 5.20 7.32
C LYS A 88 3.86 5.67 7.05
N ALA A 89 3.16 5.00 6.12
CA ALA A 89 1.75 5.26 5.84
C ALA A 89 0.79 4.58 6.85
N GLY A 90 1.29 3.76 7.77
CA GLY A 90 0.49 3.03 8.74
C GLY A 90 -0.03 1.67 8.25
N GLY A 91 0.55 1.13 7.17
CA GLY A 91 0.16 -0.15 6.58
C GLY A 91 1.33 -1.10 6.33
N SER A 92 1.07 -2.11 5.52
CA SER A 92 1.99 -3.17 5.15
C SER A 92 1.93 -3.48 3.65
N LEU A 93 2.79 -4.37 3.15
CA LEU A 93 2.72 -4.82 1.76
C LEU A 93 1.41 -5.58 1.46
N ASP A 94 0.80 -6.22 2.45
CA ASP A 94 -0.49 -6.91 2.29
C ASP A 94 -1.65 -5.95 1.98
N ASP A 95 -1.50 -4.65 2.23
CA ASP A 95 -2.49 -3.63 1.91
C ASP A 95 -2.44 -3.18 0.44
N ILE A 96 -1.43 -3.60 -0.32
CA ILE A 96 -1.32 -3.31 -1.76
C ILE A 96 -2.41 -4.05 -2.52
N VAL A 97 -3.17 -3.32 -3.31
CA VAL A 97 -4.28 -3.86 -4.11
C VAL A 97 -3.96 -3.96 -5.60
N THR A 98 -3.05 -3.12 -6.07
CA THR A 98 -2.56 -3.19 -7.46
C THR A 98 -1.12 -2.72 -7.55
N MET A 99 -0.37 -3.27 -8.52
CA MET A 99 0.99 -2.83 -8.81
C MET A 99 1.30 -2.92 -10.30
N THR A 100 2.17 -2.04 -10.76
CA THR A 100 2.86 -2.16 -12.05
C THR A 100 4.34 -2.36 -11.78
N VAL A 101 4.88 -3.44 -12.29
CA VAL A 101 6.28 -3.82 -12.18
C VAL A 101 6.97 -3.50 -13.49
N TYR A 102 7.92 -2.60 -13.46
CA TYR A 102 8.81 -2.27 -14.58
C TYR A 102 10.12 -3.01 -14.39
N THR A 103 10.57 -3.69 -15.43
CA THR A 103 11.86 -4.39 -15.45
C THR A 103 12.61 -4.09 -16.74
N THR A 104 13.93 -4.21 -16.74
CA THR A 104 14.74 -3.98 -17.94
C THR A 104 14.78 -5.16 -18.89
N GLU A 105 14.35 -6.35 -18.44
CA GLU A 105 14.38 -7.57 -19.25
C GLU A 105 13.20 -8.49 -18.90
N ARG A 106 12.44 -8.89 -19.90
CA ARG A 106 11.29 -9.80 -19.76
C ARG A 106 11.63 -11.14 -19.09
N ARG A 107 12.84 -11.64 -19.28
CA ARG A 107 13.28 -12.92 -18.68
C ARG A 107 13.22 -12.96 -17.16
N TRP A 108 13.17 -11.81 -16.49
CA TRP A 108 13.06 -11.72 -15.05
C TRP A 108 11.66 -12.05 -14.49
N GLY A 109 10.66 -12.24 -15.37
CA GLY A 109 9.26 -12.41 -14.97
C GLY A 109 9.01 -13.61 -14.06
N GLU A 110 9.61 -14.77 -14.35
CA GLU A 110 9.46 -15.97 -13.50
C GLU A 110 10.12 -15.78 -12.15
N ILE A 111 11.35 -15.25 -12.15
CA ILE A 111 12.09 -14.94 -10.91
C ILE A 111 11.30 -13.97 -10.02
N PHE A 112 10.75 -12.92 -10.62
CA PHE A 112 9.92 -11.95 -9.88
C PHE A 112 8.66 -12.61 -9.32
N THR A 113 7.99 -13.46 -10.11
CA THR A 113 6.79 -14.20 -9.69
C THR A 113 7.06 -15.05 -8.46
N ASP A 114 8.16 -15.80 -8.44
CA ASP A 114 8.54 -16.63 -7.30
C ASP A 114 8.83 -15.79 -6.05
N MET A 115 9.60 -14.72 -6.20
CA MET A 115 9.88 -13.80 -5.10
C MET A 115 8.62 -13.08 -4.58
N ARG A 116 7.66 -12.79 -5.45
CA ARG A 116 6.37 -12.21 -5.06
C ARG A 116 5.53 -13.18 -4.23
N LYS A 117 5.56 -14.49 -4.51
CA LYS A 117 4.92 -15.52 -3.67
C LYS A 117 5.48 -15.55 -2.25
N GLU A 118 6.75 -15.18 -2.06
CA GLU A 118 7.38 -15.10 -0.74
C GLU A 118 6.87 -13.90 0.06
N VAL A 119 6.44 -12.83 -0.60
CA VAL A 119 6.01 -11.57 0.01
C VAL A 119 4.52 -11.57 0.37
N PHE A 120 3.65 -11.95 -0.56
CA PHE A 120 2.20 -11.92 -0.37
C PHE A 120 1.68 -13.28 0.08
N LYS A 121 1.13 -13.35 1.30
CA LYS A 121 0.66 -14.61 1.92
C LYS A 121 -0.87 -14.72 1.98
N THR A 122 -1.59 -13.61 2.03
CA THR A 122 -3.04 -13.56 2.25
C THR A 122 -3.85 -13.38 0.98
N GLY A 123 -3.18 -13.18 -0.16
CA GLY A 123 -3.79 -12.96 -1.47
C GLY A 123 -2.91 -12.07 -2.32
N TYR A 124 -3.09 -12.16 -3.63
CA TYR A 124 -2.23 -11.43 -4.56
C TYR A 124 -2.94 -10.17 -5.09
N PRO A 125 -2.24 -9.02 -5.14
CA PRO A 125 -2.75 -7.83 -5.80
C PRO A 125 -2.99 -8.07 -7.29
N SER A 126 -3.76 -7.21 -7.94
CA SER A 126 -3.70 -7.13 -9.40
C SER A 126 -2.32 -6.64 -9.83
N SER A 127 -1.81 -7.12 -10.96
CA SER A 127 -0.45 -6.78 -11.35
C SER A 127 -0.26 -6.79 -12.86
N ALA A 128 0.44 -5.75 -13.36
CA ALA A 128 1.03 -5.75 -14.68
C ALA A 128 2.56 -5.90 -14.57
N PHE A 129 3.18 -6.63 -15.51
CA PHE A 129 4.63 -6.78 -15.61
C PHE A 129 5.07 -6.24 -16.98
N MET A 130 5.89 -5.19 -16.97
CA MET A 130 6.24 -4.41 -18.16
C MET A 130 7.76 -4.37 -18.34
N GLU A 131 8.23 -4.59 -19.56
CA GLU A 131 9.61 -4.33 -19.92
C GLU A 131 9.79 -2.85 -20.28
N ALA A 132 10.76 -2.21 -19.65
CA ALA A 132 11.16 -0.83 -19.90
C ALA A 132 12.60 -0.80 -20.39
N ARG A 133 12.86 -0.03 -21.43
CA ARG A 133 14.21 0.09 -22.00
C ARG A 133 15.26 0.57 -21.00
N LYS A 134 14.86 1.47 -20.10
CA LYS A 134 15.70 2.04 -19.03
C LYS A 134 14.80 2.47 -17.89
N LEU A 135 15.30 2.38 -16.67
CA LEU A 135 14.71 2.95 -15.47
C LEU A 135 15.45 4.24 -15.08
N LYS A 136 14.86 5.03 -14.18
CA LYS A 136 15.41 6.31 -13.76
C LYS A 136 16.82 6.18 -13.19
N THR A 137 17.04 5.20 -12.33
CA THR A 137 18.35 4.96 -11.70
C THR A 137 19.23 4.13 -12.63
N PRO A 138 20.42 4.62 -13.02
CA PRO A 138 21.35 3.85 -13.84
C PRO A 138 21.71 2.52 -13.17
N GLY A 139 21.59 1.40 -13.91
CA GLY A 139 21.86 0.05 -13.38
C GLY A 139 20.70 -0.57 -12.61
N ALA A 140 19.62 0.16 -12.32
CA ALA A 140 18.40 -0.44 -11.79
C ALA A 140 17.76 -1.36 -12.83
N MET A 141 17.34 -2.54 -12.38
CA MET A 141 16.74 -3.58 -13.19
C MET A 141 15.26 -3.77 -12.89
N ILE A 142 14.76 -3.15 -11.82
CA ILE A 142 13.35 -3.19 -11.39
C ILE A 142 12.93 -1.86 -10.76
N GLU A 143 11.68 -1.49 -10.98
CA GLU A 143 10.94 -0.43 -10.29
C GLU A 143 9.49 -0.84 -10.16
N ILE A 144 8.85 -0.57 -9.02
CA ILE A 144 7.46 -0.95 -8.77
C ILE A 144 6.65 0.29 -8.38
N GLN A 145 5.57 0.54 -9.10
CA GLN A 145 4.52 1.47 -8.73
C GLN A 145 3.34 0.69 -8.16
N ALA A 146 2.67 1.20 -7.11
CA ALA A 146 1.59 0.49 -6.47
C ALA A 146 0.52 1.42 -5.91
N ILE A 147 -0.67 0.86 -5.67
CA ILE A 147 -1.73 1.48 -4.88
C ILE A 147 -2.08 0.52 -3.75
N ALA A 148 -2.17 1.03 -2.55
CA ALA A 148 -2.62 0.31 -1.36
C ALA A 148 -3.91 0.92 -0.81
N VAL A 149 -4.66 0.14 -0.03
CA VAL A 149 -5.85 0.59 0.69
C VAL A 149 -5.71 0.17 2.15
N LEU A 150 -5.59 1.15 3.03
CA LEU A 150 -5.44 0.94 4.47
C LEU A 150 -6.81 0.77 5.13
N LYS A 151 -6.88 -0.04 6.17
CA LYS A 151 -8.05 -0.10 7.07
C LYS A 151 -8.11 1.17 7.90
N GLU A 152 -9.31 1.70 8.05
CA GLU A 152 -9.62 2.78 8.98
C GLU A 152 -9.92 2.23 10.36
#